data_777e576e23781bae10de8e4b013e4898
#
_entry.id   777e576e23781bae10de8e4b013e4898
#
_cell.length_a   1.000
_cell.length_b   1.000
_cell.length_c   1.000
_cell.angle_alpha   90.00
_cell.angle_beta   90.00
_cell.angle_gamma   90.00
#
_symmetry.space_group_name_H-M   'P 1'
#
loop_
_entity.id
_entity.type
_entity.pdbx_description
1 polymer ?
#
loop_
_entity_poly.entity_id
_entity_poly.type
_entity_poly.pdbx_seq_one_letter_code
_entity_poly.pdbx_strand_id
1 'polypeptide(L)'
;MQIICTRTFNHACLDQIIRIPPGERVYIVNDTYDSIVTIMDQLKEAGVVQYRFEPFYPGCIQADESIHYAITVGEPQLVPSHITNVIDIGNRIIDISTVNELCEYFHLPASLSNQITKSYVNSIMQIAKLTSAYYQDYIYSRQLLQTVISNLPIGLCLLSVRGEINMVNRRFSMDLELPETG
;
A
#
# COMPACT_ATOMS: atom_id res chain seq x y z
N MET A 1 13.48 34.93 -7.55
CA MET A 1 13.06 33.55 -7.85
C MET A 1 12.44 33.00 -6.57
N GLN A 2 11.29 32.36 -6.65
CA GLN A 2 10.63 31.77 -5.49
C GLN A 2 10.75 30.25 -5.65
N ILE A 3 11.31 29.58 -4.66
CA ILE A 3 11.38 28.11 -4.63
C ILE A 3 10.18 27.62 -3.80
N ILE A 4 9.32 26.84 -4.43
CA ILE A 4 8.17 26.23 -3.76
C ILE A 4 8.60 24.88 -3.23
N CYS A 5 8.61 24.74 -1.90
CA CYS A 5 9.00 23.50 -1.25
C CYS A 5 7.90 22.44 -1.41
N THR A 6 8.16 21.43 -2.24
CA THR A 6 7.30 20.25 -2.37
C THR A 6 7.68 19.24 -1.30
N ARG A 7 6.67 18.65 -0.64
CA ARG A 7 6.84 17.61 0.38
C ARG A 7 6.19 16.32 -0.11
N THR A 8 6.84 15.21 0.17
CA THR A 8 6.31 13.86 -0.10
C THR A 8 6.36 13.01 1.16
N PHE A 9 5.68 11.87 1.16
CA PHE A 9 5.80 10.90 2.24
C PHE A 9 7.02 9.99 2.04
N ASN A 10 7.46 9.35 3.11
CA ASN A 10 8.54 8.38 3.03
C ASN A 10 8.06 7.10 2.34
N HIS A 11 8.52 6.86 1.11
CA HIS A 11 8.15 5.68 0.31
C HIS A 11 8.51 4.34 1.01
N ALA A 12 9.42 4.34 1.97
CA ALA A 12 9.73 3.14 2.76
C ALA A 12 8.54 2.62 3.58
N CYS A 13 7.51 3.46 3.79
CA CYS A 13 6.30 3.06 4.52
C CYS A 13 5.24 2.37 3.64
N LEU A 14 5.45 2.30 2.32
CA LEU A 14 4.51 1.64 1.39
C LEU A 14 4.30 0.16 1.73
N ASP A 15 5.32 -0.52 2.27
CA ASP A 15 5.21 -1.91 2.71
C ASP A 15 4.14 -2.12 3.79
N GLN A 16 3.95 -1.14 4.66
CA GLN A 16 2.92 -1.17 5.71
C GLN A 16 1.53 -0.94 5.12
N ILE A 17 1.41 0.00 4.17
CA ILE A 17 0.15 0.30 3.49
C ILE A 17 -0.36 -0.89 2.68
N ILE A 18 0.54 -1.61 1.99
CA ILE A 18 0.19 -2.78 1.16
C ILE A 18 -0.40 -3.93 2.01
N ARG A 19 -0.18 -3.96 3.32
CA ARG A 19 -0.75 -4.99 4.23
C ARG A 19 -2.24 -4.81 4.48
N ILE A 20 -2.81 -3.65 4.20
CA ILE A 20 -4.27 -3.46 4.27
C ILE A 20 -4.91 -4.33 3.19
N PRO A 21 -5.99 -5.07 3.49
CA PRO A 21 -6.69 -5.86 2.49
C PRO A 21 -7.20 -4.99 1.33
N PRO A 22 -7.07 -5.43 0.06
CA PRO A 22 -7.56 -4.66 -1.07
C PRO A 22 -9.09 -4.51 -1.03
N GLY A 23 -9.55 -3.32 -1.46
CA GLY A 23 -10.98 -2.98 -1.46
C GLY A 23 -11.48 -2.30 -0.19
N GLU A 24 -10.67 -2.26 0.87
CA GLU A 24 -11.01 -1.60 2.14
C GLU A 24 -11.19 -0.10 1.99
N ARG A 25 -12.05 0.46 2.86
CA ARG A 25 -12.18 1.90 3.10
C ARG A 25 -11.13 2.31 4.12
N VAL A 26 -10.34 3.35 3.81
CA VAL A 26 -9.20 3.76 4.63
C VAL A 26 -9.25 5.26 4.86
N TYR A 27 -9.27 5.69 6.10
CA TYR A 27 -9.10 7.10 6.42
C TYR A 27 -7.69 7.57 6.13
N ILE A 28 -7.58 8.71 5.43
CA ILE A 28 -6.34 9.51 5.43
C ILE A 28 -6.55 10.61 6.46
N VAL A 29 -5.73 10.58 7.50
CA VAL A 29 -5.87 11.47 8.67
C VAL A 29 -4.76 12.50 8.68
N ASN A 30 -5.13 13.79 8.74
CA ASN A 30 -4.21 14.91 8.91
C ASN A 30 -4.95 16.11 9.51
N ASP A 31 -4.23 17.20 9.81
CA ASP A 31 -4.73 18.43 10.40
C ASP A 31 -5.67 19.22 9.49
N THR A 32 -5.46 19.17 8.17
CA THR A 32 -6.21 19.94 7.17
C THR A 32 -6.66 19.09 5.99
N TYR A 33 -7.79 19.46 5.40
CA TYR A 33 -8.32 18.81 4.21
C TYR A 33 -7.34 18.87 3.01
N ASP A 34 -6.73 20.03 2.77
CA ASP A 34 -5.78 20.22 1.65
C ASP A 34 -4.55 19.31 1.78
N SER A 35 -4.06 19.13 3.01
CA SER A 35 -2.98 18.19 3.30
C SER A 35 -3.38 16.75 2.95
N ILE A 36 -4.60 16.36 3.30
CA ILE A 36 -5.14 15.03 3.01
C ILE A 36 -5.25 14.79 1.51
N VAL A 37 -5.82 15.74 0.76
CA VAL A 37 -5.95 15.63 -0.70
C VAL A 37 -4.57 15.44 -1.33
N THR A 38 -3.58 16.23 -0.91
CA THR A 38 -2.20 16.09 -1.41
C THR A 38 -1.63 14.69 -1.13
N ILE A 39 -1.86 14.13 0.07
CA ILE A 39 -1.38 12.78 0.43
C ILE A 39 -2.10 11.72 -0.41
N MET A 40 -3.42 11.84 -0.58
CA MET A 40 -4.21 10.90 -1.39
C MET A 40 -3.73 10.87 -2.84
N ASP A 41 -3.42 12.03 -3.41
CA ASP A 41 -2.91 12.12 -4.78
C ASP A 41 -1.50 11.52 -4.88
N GLN A 42 -0.61 11.81 -3.95
CA GLN A 42 0.72 11.20 -3.89
C GLN A 42 0.67 9.66 -3.73
N LEU A 43 -0.26 9.13 -2.92
CA LEU A 43 -0.45 7.69 -2.78
C LEU A 43 -0.94 7.06 -4.08
N LYS A 44 -1.87 7.72 -4.80
CA LYS A 44 -2.34 7.26 -6.11
C LYS A 44 -1.22 7.28 -7.16
N GLU A 45 -0.43 8.34 -7.19
CA GLU A 45 0.76 8.45 -8.07
C GLU A 45 1.80 7.36 -7.77
N ALA A 46 1.93 6.98 -6.50
CA ALA A 46 2.77 5.84 -6.09
C ALA A 46 2.15 4.46 -6.42
N GLY A 47 0.98 4.42 -7.08
CA GLY A 47 0.31 3.19 -7.48
C GLY A 47 -0.59 2.55 -6.43
N VAL A 48 -0.85 3.23 -5.30
CA VAL A 48 -1.74 2.75 -4.24
C VAL A 48 -3.19 3.08 -4.60
N VAL A 49 -3.80 2.27 -5.47
CA VAL A 49 -5.15 2.49 -6.02
C VAL A 49 -6.18 1.45 -5.58
N GLN A 50 -5.77 0.45 -4.82
CA GLN A 50 -6.60 -0.67 -4.40
C GLN A 50 -7.53 -0.36 -3.22
N TYR A 51 -7.45 0.84 -2.63
CA TYR A 51 -8.24 1.26 -1.48
C TYR A 51 -9.19 2.40 -1.84
N ARG A 52 -10.25 2.55 -1.02
CA ARG A 52 -11.13 3.71 -1.07
C ARG A 52 -10.72 4.68 0.02
N PHE A 53 -9.93 5.68 -0.33
CA PHE A 53 -9.46 6.69 0.60
C PHE A 53 -10.56 7.68 0.94
N GLU A 54 -10.71 7.96 2.24
CA GLU A 54 -11.64 8.96 2.77
C GLU A 54 -10.91 9.96 3.66
N PRO A 55 -11.20 11.26 3.54
CA PRO A 55 -10.54 12.27 4.35
C PRO A 55 -11.10 12.29 5.78
N PHE A 56 -10.21 12.40 6.76
CA PHE A 56 -10.57 12.65 8.15
C PHE A 56 -9.65 13.72 8.76
N TYR A 57 -10.22 14.79 9.31
CA TYR A 57 -9.51 15.94 9.88
C TYR A 57 -10.33 16.59 10.99
N PRO A 58 -9.72 17.41 11.89
CA PRO A 58 -10.44 18.15 12.91
C PRO A 58 -11.52 19.06 12.31
N GLY A 59 -12.77 18.89 12.76
CA GLY A 59 -13.94 19.61 12.21
C GLY A 59 -14.68 18.87 11.10
N CYS A 60 -14.22 17.70 10.68
CA CYS A 60 -14.95 16.77 9.84
C CYS A 60 -16.24 16.29 10.55
N ILE A 61 -17.24 15.90 9.77
CA ILE A 61 -18.46 15.26 10.24
C ILE A 61 -18.08 13.92 10.92
N GLN A 62 -18.92 13.47 11.86
CA GLN A 62 -18.75 12.27 12.67
C GLN A 62 -18.08 11.12 11.93
N ALA A 63 -17.08 10.49 12.56
CA ALA A 63 -16.37 9.35 11.98
C ALA A 63 -17.34 8.18 11.71
N ASP A 64 -17.15 7.52 10.55
CA ASP A 64 -17.90 6.31 10.19
C ASP A 64 -17.29 5.10 10.91
N GLU A 65 -18.05 4.50 11.82
CA GLU A 65 -17.62 3.34 12.61
C GLU A 65 -17.36 2.08 11.77
N SER A 66 -17.82 2.04 10.53
CA SER A 66 -17.57 0.92 9.61
C SER A 66 -16.15 0.93 9.01
N ILE A 67 -15.39 2.01 9.17
CA ILE A 67 -14.01 2.11 8.71
C ILE A 67 -13.07 1.67 9.83
N HIS A 68 -12.22 0.69 9.53
CA HIS A 68 -11.34 0.06 10.50
C HIS A 68 -9.86 0.35 10.30
N TYR A 69 -9.50 1.04 9.21
CA TYR A 69 -8.12 1.36 8.84
C TYR A 69 -7.93 2.87 8.71
N ALA A 70 -6.80 3.35 9.20
CA ALA A 70 -6.37 4.73 8.99
C ALA A 70 -4.88 4.80 8.64
N ILE A 71 -4.56 5.71 7.74
CA ILE A 71 -3.19 6.12 7.43
C ILE A 71 -3.05 7.56 7.92
N THR A 72 -2.02 7.84 8.71
CA THR A 72 -1.68 9.18 9.19
C THR A 72 -0.25 9.55 8.86
N VAL A 73 0.03 10.83 8.83
CA VAL A 73 1.34 11.40 8.45
C VAL A 73 1.94 12.14 9.65
N GLY A 74 2.32 11.35 10.69
CA GLY A 74 2.91 11.87 11.92
C GLY A 74 1.90 12.44 12.91
N GLU A 75 0.59 12.19 12.75
CA GLU A 75 -0.46 12.73 13.60
C GLU A 75 -1.43 11.66 14.12
N PRO A 76 -0.93 10.59 14.75
CA PRO A 76 -1.77 9.48 15.21
C PRO A 76 -2.82 9.90 16.26
N GLN A 77 -2.61 11.03 16.95
CA GLN A 77 -3.53 11.59 17.92
C GLN A 77 -4.84 12.11 17.29
N LEU A 78 -4.86 12.35 15.97
CA LEU A 78 -6.07 12.80 15.26
C LEU A 78 -6.92 11.64 14.76
N VAL A 79 -6.43 10.41 14.86
CA VAL A 79 -7.15 9.21 14.38
C VAL A 79 -8.36 8.95 15.30
N PRO A 80 -9.55 8.65 14.74
CA PRO A 80 -10.72 8.29 15.54
C PRO A 80 -10.43 7.09 16.47
N SER A 81 -10.90 7.18 17.71
CA SER A 81 -10.59 6.21 18.78
C SER A 81 -11.08 4.77 18.52
N HIS A 82 -12.08 4.59 17.66
CA HIS A 82 -12.60 3.27 17.29
C HIS A 82 -11.69 2.53 16.30
N ILE A 83 -10.76 3.22 15.63
CA ILE A 83 -9.85 2.61 14.66
C ILE A 83 -8.68 1.95 15.39
N THR A 84 -8.52 0.65 15.19
CA THR A 84 -7.45 -0.14 15.80
C THR A 84 -6.26 -0.37 14.86
N ASN A 85 -6.49 -0.29 13.55
CA ASN A 85 -5.47 -0.53 12.52
C ASN A 85 -4.96 0.81 11.98
N VAL A 86 -4.02 1.42 12.71
CA VAL A 86 -3.43 2.71 12.36
C VAL A 86 -2.04 2.49 11.76
N ILE A 87 -1.83 3.05 10.57
CA ILE A 87 -0.53 3.09 9.90
C ILE A 87 -0.03 4.52 9.93
N ASP A 88 0.98 4.79 10.73
CA ASP A 88 1.65 6.08 10.72
C ASP A 88 2.85 6.02 9.77
N ILE A 89 2.75 6.73 8.64
CA ILE A 89 3.81 6.82 7.64
C ILE A 89 4.86 7.89 7.97
N GLY A 90 4.79 8.45 9.17
CA GLY A 90 5.73 9.45 9.66
C GLY A 90 5.58 10.82 9.01
N ASN A 91 6.47 11.74 9.39
CA ASN A 91 6.43 13.10 8.87
C ASN A 91 6.78 13.16 7.37
N ARG A 92 6.18 14.12 6.67
CA ARG A 92 6.55 14.39 5.28
C ARG A 92 8.01 14.82 5.18
N ILE A 93 8.66 14.34 4.13
CA ILE A 93 10.02 14.72 3.77
C ILE A 93 10.01 15.71 2.61
N ILE A 94 11.08 16.49 2.47
CA ILE A 94 11.25 17.37 1.33
C ILE A 94 11.51 16.52 0.09
N ASP A 95 10.79 16.81 -1.00
CA ASP A 95 10.97 16.12 -2.27
C ASP A 95 12.38 16.35 -2.83
N ILE A 96 12.93 15.33 -3.51
CA ILE A 96 14.28 15.37 -4.08
C ILE A 96 14.43 16.48 -5.14
N SER A 97 13.37 16.82 -5.87
CA SER A 97 13.37 17.91 -6.84
C SER A 97 13.62 19.25 -6.15
N THR A 98 12.93 19.54 -5.05
CA THR A 98 13.16 20.74 -4.23
C THR A 98 14.58 20.80 -3.68
N VAL A 99 15.13 19.67 -3.22
CA VAL A 99 16.49 19.61 -2.72
C VAL A 99 17.50 19.94 -3.83
N ASN A 100 17.31 19.40 -5.02
CA ASN A 100 18.17 19.70 -6.17
C ASN A 100 18.07 21.17 -6.60
N GLU A 101 16.88 21.76 -6.65
CA GLU A 101 16.69 23.19 -6.92
C GLU A 101 17.40 24.07 -5.89
N LEU A 102 17.35 23.70 -4.60
CA LEU A 102 18.08 24.39 -3.55
C LEU A 102 19.59 24.27 -3.73
N CYS A 103 20.09 23.07 -4.08
CA CYS A 103 21.52 22.87 -4.35
C CYS A 103 22.02 23.74 -5.51
N GLU A 104 21.26 23.85 -6.59
CA GLU A 104 21.57 24.70 -7.73
C GLU A 104 21.53 26.19 -7.35
N TYR A 105 20.48 26.62 -6.66
CA TYR A 105 20.28 28.00 -6.27
C TYR A 105 21.40 28.53 -5.34
N PHE A 106 21.82 27.73 -4.39
CA PHE A 106 22.89 28.09 -3.46
C PHE A 106 24.30 27.73 -3.96
N HIS A 107 24.42 27.24 -5.20
CA HIS A 107 25.69 26.80 -5.79
C HIS A 107 26.45 25.80 -4.89
N LEU A 108 25.71 24.87 -4.28
CA LEU A 108 26.29 23.87 -3.38
C LEU A 108 27.15 22.88 -4.17
N PRO A 109 28.17 22.26 -3.55
CA PRO A 109 29.03 21.29 -4.23
C PRO A 109 28.21 20.13 -4.81
N ALA A 110 28.50 19.75 -6.07
CA ALA A 110 27.86 18.63 -6.75
C ALA A 110 27.96 17.30 -5.97
N SER A 111 28.98 17.16 -5.12
CA SER A 111 29.12 16.02 -4.23
C SER A 111 27.94 15.85 -3.26
N LEU A 112 27.36 16.95 -2.77
CA LEU A 112 26.20 16.93 -1.87
C LEU A 112 24.93 16.46 -2.60
N SER A 113 24.66 17.05 -3.77
CA SER A 113 23.52 16.62 -4.61
C SER A 113 23.62 15.14 -4.99
N ASN A 114 24.81 14.68 -5.39
CA ASN A 114 25.07 13.27 -5.69
C ASN A 114 24.86 12.35 -4.48
N GLN A 115 25.27 12.79 -3.26
CA GLN A 115 25.07 12.01 -2.05
C GLN A 115 23.59 11.85 -1.69
N ILE A 116 22.82 12.94 -1.81
CA ILE A 116 21.37 12.94 -1.54
C ILE A 116 20.65 12.07 -2.56
N THR A 117 20.95 12.22 -3.86
CA THR A 117 20.39 11.41 -4.93
C THR A 117 20.70 9.92 -4.74
N LYS A 118 21.94 9.59 -4.35
CA LYS A 118 22.34 8.21 -4.06
C LYS A 118 21.56 7.62 -2.88
N SER A 119 21.35 8.39 -1.83
CA SER A 119 20.56 7.96 -0.67
C SER A 119 19.10 7.70 -1.07
N TYR A 120 18.51 8.57 -1.88
CA TYR A 120 17.14 8.42 -2.40
C TYR A 120 17.00 7.18 -3.29
N VAL A 121 17.92 6.98 -4.23
CA VAL A 121 17.93 5.78 -5.09
C VAL A 121 18.08 4.49 -4.26
N ASN A 122 18.93 4.50 -3.23
CA ASN A 122 19.09 3.36 -2.34
C ASN A 122 17.77 3.03 -1.59
N SER A 123 17.01 4.04 -1.16
CA SER A 123 15.71 3.83 -0.52
C SER A 123 14.73 3.15 -1.48
N ILE A 124 14.65 3.62 -2.72
CA ILE A 124 13.79 3.01 -3.76
C ILE A 124 14.22 1.57 -4.03
N MET A 125 15.52 1.31 -4.12
CA MET A 125 16.02 -0.07 -4.33
C MET A 125 15.68 -0.99 -3.16
N GLN A 126 15.70 -0.50 -1.92
CA GLN A 126 15.26 -1.30 -0.77
C GLN A 126 13.77 -1.66 -0.85
N ILE A 127 12.91 -0.70 -1.21
CA ILE A 127 11.48 -0.95 -1.41
C ILE A 127 11.26 -2.00 -2.49
N ALA A 128 11.93 -1.86 -3.64
CA ALA A 128 11.83 -2.83 -4.73
C ALA A 128 12.25 -4.25 -4.31
N LYS A 129 13.30 -4.38 -3.49
CA LYS A 129 13.74 -5.67 -2.94
C LYS A 129 12.70 -6.28 -2.00
N LEU A 130 12.13 -5.48 -1.09
CA LEU A 130 11.09 -5.92 -0.18
C LEU A 130 9.83 -6.38 -0.94
N THR A 131 9.38 -5.58 -1.90
CA THR A 131 8.22 -5.93 -2.74
C THR A 131 8.46 -7.23 -3.50
N SER A 132 9.68 -7.41 -4.05
CA SER A 132 10.06 -8.65 -4.73
C SER A 132 10.04 -9.86 -3.79
N ALA A 133 10.53 -9.71 -2.55
CA ALA A 133 10.51 -10.79 -1.56
C ALA A 133 9.07 -11.18 -1.19
N TYR A 134 8.19 -10.21 -0.91
CA TYR A 134 6.76 -10.48 -0.65
C TYR A 134 6.07 -11.18 -1.82
N TYR A 135 6.39 -10.76 -3.05
CA TYR A 135 5.82 -11.41 -4.23
C TYR A 135 6.28 -12.88 -4.35
N GLN A 136 7.54 -13.18 -4.08
CA GLN A 136 8.07 -14.55 -4.08
C GLN A 136 7.38 -15.40 -3.00
N ASP A 137 7.23 -14.88 -1.78
CA ASP A 137 6.54 -15.56 -0.68
C ASP A 137 5.06 -15.82 -1.02
N TYR A 138 4.39 -14.86 -1.66
CA TYR A 138 3.02 -15.04 -2.14
C TYR A 138 2.91 -16.16 -3.17
N ILE A 139 3.77 -16.17 -4.18
CA ILE A 139 3.80 -17.23 -5.21
C ILE A 139 4.07 -18.59 -4.58
N TYR A 140 5.05 -18.67 -3.67
CA TYR A 140 5.38 -19.90 -2.97
C TYR A 140 4.20 -20.41 -2.13
N SER A 141 3.58 -19.55 -1.34
CA SER A 141 2.40 -19.90 -0.52
C SER A 141 1.23 -20.38 -1.38
N ARG A 142 0.98 -19.71 -2.51
CA ARG A 142 -0.06 -20.10 -3.46
C ARG A 142 0.21 -21.47 -4.05
N GLN A 143 1.45 -21.75 -4.48
CA GLN A 143 1.84 -23.06 -5.02
C GLN A 143 1.71 -24.16 -3.98
N LEU A 144 2.11 -23.89 -2.72
CA LEU A 144 1.98 -24.82 -1.62
C LEU A 144 0.50 -25.17 -1.37
N LEU A 145 -0.37 -24.17 -1.29
CA LEU A 145 -1.81 -24.37 -1.12
C LEU A 145 -2.42 -25.18 -2.27
N GLN A 146 -2.05 -24.87 -3.52
CA GLN A 146 -2.51 -25.65 -4.68
C GLN A 146 -2.04 -27.11 -4.60
N THR A 147 -0.79 -27.33 -4.20
CA THR A 147 -0.24 -28.69 -4.04
C THR A 147 -0.99 -29.46 -2.95
N VAL A 148 -1.24 -28.82 -1.80
CA VAL A 148 -1.99 -29.45 -0.70
C VAL A 148 -3.40 -29.81 -1.16
N ILE A 149 -4.13 -28.86 -1.75
CA ILE A 149 -5.51 -29.05 -2.22
C ILE A 149 -5.60 -30.14 -3.27
N SER A 150 -4.64 -30.18 -4.21
CA SER A 150 -4.63 -31.20 -5.29
C SER A 150 -4.36 -32.61 -4.78
N ASN A 151 -3.64 -32.76 -3.66
CA ASN A 151 -3.31 -34.07 -3.08
C ASN A 151 -4.27 -34.52 -1.97
N LEU A 152 -5.30 -33.75 -1.67
CA LEU A 152 -6.30 -34.19 -0.70
C LEU A 152 -7.09 -35.41 -1.21
N PRO A 153 -7.35 -36.41 -0.33
CA PRO A 153 -8.10 -37.62 -0.71
C PRO A 153 -9.61 -37.39 -0.86
N ILE A 154 -10.06 -36.15 -0.64
CA ILE A 154 -11.47 -35.74 -0.77
C ILE A 154 -11.65 -34.80 -1.95
N GLY A 155 -12.77 -34.90 -2.66
CA GLY A 155 -13.17 -33.96 -3.71
C GLY A 155 -13.55 -32.61 -3.11
N LEU A 156 -12.93 -31.52 -3.59
CA LEU A 156 -13.22 -30.14 -3.18
C LEU A 156 -13.71 -29.35 -4.39
N CYS A 157 -14.81 -28.61 -4.18
CA CYS A 157 -15.34 -27.64 -5.12
C CYS A 157 -15.59 -26.32 -4.38
N LEU A 158 -15.01 -25.23 -4.88
CA LEU A 158 -15.24 -23.89 -4.37
C LEU A 158 -16.20 -23.15 -5.30
N LEU A 159 -17.29 -22.65 -4.73
CA LEU A 159 -18.31 -21.91 -5.46
C LEU A 159 -18.23 -20.42 -5.11
N SER A 160 -18.53 -19.57 -6.10
CA SER A 160 -18.81 -18.16 -5.85
C SER A 160 -20.15 -17.99 -5.13
N VAL A 161 -20.41 -16.77 -4.62
CA VAL A 161 -21.73 -16.41 -4.03
C VAL A 161 -22.87 -16.50 -5.05
N ARG A 162 -22.55 -16.58 -6.34
CA ARG A 162 -23.52 -16.76 -7.44
C ARG A 162 -23.71 -18.21 -7.84
N GLY A 163 -23.03 -19.16 -7.18
CA GLY A 163 -23.09 -20.58 -7.50
C GLY A 163 -22.18 -21.02 -8.66
N GLU A 164 -21.32 -20.15 -9.17
CA GLU A 164 -20.35 -20.48 -10.21
C GLU A 164 -19.15 -21.23 -9.60
N ILE A 165 -18.63 -22.22 -10.31
CA ILE A 165 -17.47 -22.97 -9.88
C ILE A 165 -16.21 -22.12 -10.06
N ASN A 166 -15.57 -21.75 -8.95
CA ASN A 166 -14.31 -20.99 -8.95
C ASN A 166 -13.09 -21.91 -8.99
N MET A 167 -13.16 -23.08 -8.35
CA MET A 167 -12.06 -24.01 -8.28
C MET A 167 -12.55 -25.41 -7.95
N VAL A 168 -11.93 -26.41 -8.55
CA VAL A 168 -12.07 -27.82 -8.18
C VAL A 168 -10.68 -28.43 -7.99
N ASN A 169 -10.55 -29.40 -7.10
CA ASN A 169 -9.32 -30.17 -6.99
C ASN A 169 -9.36 -31.42 -7.88
N ARG A 170 -8.18 -32.03 -8.08
CA ARG A 170 -8.04 -33.21 -8.93
C ARG A 170 -8.99 -34.36 -8.54
N ARG A 171 -9.19 -34.58 -7.26
CA ARG A 171 -10.07 -35.64 -6.76
C ARG A 171 -11.52 -35.41 -7.13
N PHE A 172 -12.02 -34.18 -7.00
CA PHE A 172 -13.38 -33.80 -7.42
C PHE A 172 -13.61 -34.02 -8.92
N SER A 173 -12.64 -33.62 -9.76
CA SER A 173 -12.72 -33.84 -11.22
C SER A 173 -12.74 -35.32 -11.57
N MET A 174 -11.96 -36.16 -10.88
CA MET A 174 -11.96 -37.60 -11.09
C MET A 174 -13.27 -38.26 -10.66
N ASP A 175 -13.81 -37.87 -9.50
CA ASP A 175 -15.05 -38.48 -8.95
C ASP A 175 -16.28 -38.12 -9.78
N LEU A 176 -16.26 -37.03 -10.55
CA LEU A 176 -17.37 -36.59 -11.43
C LEU A 176 -17.08 -36.72 -12.91
N GLU A 177 -15.96 -37.34 -13.30
CA GLU A 177 -15.54 -37.50 -14.71
C GLU A 177 -15.50 -36.21 -15.52
N LEU A 178 -15.16 -35.08 -14.82
CA LEU A 178 -15.07 -33.77 -15.45
C LEU A 178 -13.73 -33.62 -16.19
N PRO A 179 -13.69 -32.92 -17.35
CA PRO A 179 -12.43 -32.64 -18.01
C PRO A 179 -11.49 -31.81 -17.09
N GLU A 180 -10.19 -32.11 -17.10
CA GLU A 180 -9.19 -31.31 -16.38
C GLU A 180 -9.19 -29.88 -16.95
N THR A 181 -9.66 -28.91 -16.14
CA THR A 181 -9.53 -27.48 -16.45
C THR A 181 -8.10 -27.06 -16.14
N GLY A 182 -7.33 -26.71 -17.17
CA GLY A 182 -5.93 -26.23 -17.10
C GLY A 182 -5.80 -24.86 -16.41
#